data_23168d438d17a02e8f4f644d81122a06
#
_entry.id   23168d438d17a02e8f4f644d81122a06
#
_cell.length_a   1.000
_cell.length_b   1.000
_cell.length_c   1.000
_cell.angle_alpha   90.00
_cell.angle_beta   90.00
_cell.angle_gamma   90.00
#
_symmetry.space_group_name_H-M   'P 1'
#
loop_
_entity.id
_entity.type
_entity.pdbx_description
1 polymer ?
#
loop_
_entity_poly.entity_id
_entity_poly.type
_entity_poly.pdbx_seq_one_letter_code
_entity_poly.pdbx_strand_id
1 'polypeptide(L)'
;MNDTSTKFASDDSRDETANHYDQFFGPLYFEPYAIEVAKRIYPTNVSMVLEIAAGTGRVTRHLRERIPPPAKLIASDISGDMLAVAKKKLSHLDIDWQIIDAQHLPFSDNSIDLVVCCFGYMFVPDKPKAFAEVHRVLKPGGLFLFTTWDKLENNAPSYTARYIAEKYLEEPVPESYDVATSMNDDAVITPLIENAGFSTMSIEKIRLLSVSRTAKEAADGLVEGGLYEEIKQRNPAWIDEIKSKVEKELAEKFGDAPMVAPISALICEARK
;
A
#
# COMPACT_ATOMS: atom_id res chain seq x y z
N MET A 1 -20.43 -7.25 -20.27
CA MET A 1 -20.11 -5.86 -19.93
C MET A 1 -20.77 -5.56 -18.61
N ASN A 2 -20.16 -5.95 -17.50
CA ASN A 2 -20.62 -5.56 -16.18
C ASN A 2 -19.72 -4.44 -15.71
N ASP A 3 -20.31 -3.25 -15.72
CA ASP A 3 -19.73 -2.04 -15.18
C ASP A 3 -19.64 -2.19 -13.65
N THR A 4 -18.46 -2.52 -13.13
CA THR A 4 -18.13 -2.46 -11.72
C THR A 4 -17.65 -1.06 -11.36
N SER A 5 -18.35 -0.02 -11.82
CA SER A 5 -18.22 1.31 -11.24
C SER A 5 -18.77 1.24 -9.81
N THR A 6 -17.90 1.12 -8.84
CA THR A 6 -18.19 1.33 -7.43
C THR A 6 -19.00 2.62 -7.30
N LYS A 7 -20.24 2.52 -6.85
CA LYS A 7 -21.07 3.66 -6.45
C LYS A 7 -20.40 4.30 -5.25
N PHE A 8 -19.61 5.33 -5.51
CA PHE A 8 -18.97 6.11 -4.48
C PHE A 8 -20.01 6.97 -3.74
N ALA A 9 -19.92 6.92 -2.43
CA ALA A 9 -20.65 7.74 -1.49
C ALA A 9 -20.41 9.25 -1.68
N SER A 10 -21.14 10.11 -0.98
CA SER A 10 -21.01 11.58 -1.03
C SER A 10 -19.59 12.07 -0.73
N ASP A 11 -19.22 13.24 -1.19
CA ASP A 11 -17.87 13.84 -1.08
C ASP A 11 -17.31 13.79 0.36
N ASP A 12 -18.13 14.09 1.37
CA ASP A 12 -17.74 14.03 2.79
C ASP A 12 -17.32 12.62 3.25
N SER A 13 -17.96 11.57 2.76
CA SER A 13 -17.64 10.19 3.16
C SER A 13 -16.34 9.65 2.56
N ARG A 14 -15.85 10.23 1.47
CA ARG A 14 -14.58 9.86 0.82
C ARG A 14 -13.39 10.42 1.57
N ASP A 15 -13.50 11.68 1.99
CA ASP A 15 -12.51 12.33 2.85
C ASP A 15 -12.37 11.60 4.19
N GLU A 16 -13.48 11.12 4.76
CA GLU A 16 -13.47 10.32 5.98
C GLU A 16 -12.73 8.98 5.77
N THR A 17 -12.95 8.29 4.67
CA THR A 17 -12.28 7.02 4.37
C THR A 17 -10.78 7.19 4.20
N ALA A 18 -10.32 8.22 3.46
CA ALA A 18 -8.90 8.47 3.26
C ALA A 18 -8.20 8.90 4.55
N ASN A 19 -8.88 9.70 5.39
CA ASN A 19 -8.35 10.08 6.70
C ASN A 19 -8.28 8.90 7.67
N HIS A 20 -9.31 8.04 7.69
CA HIS A 20 -9.32 6.82 8.49
C HIS A 20 -8.16 5.89 8.08
N TYR A 21 -7.98 5.69 6.78
CA TYR A 21 -6.86 4.91 6.24
C TYR A 21 -5.50 5.47 6.70
N ASP A 22 -5.30 6.79 6.60
CA ASP A 22 -4.06 7.42 7.03
C ASP A 22 -3.82 7.30 8.53
N GLN A 23 -4.89 7.45 9.33
CA GLN A 23 -4.81 7.43 10.79
C GLN A 23 -4.47 6.04 11.34
N PHE A 24 -5.10 5.00 10.83
CA PHE A 24 -5.01 3.65 11.39
C PHE A 24 -4.02 2.75 10.64
N PHE A 25 -4.15 2.64 9.32
CA PHE A 25 -3.25 1.80 8.54
C PHE A 25 -1.88 2.44 8.30
N GLY A 26 -1.83 3.76 8.24
CA GLY A 26 -0.58 4.50 8.08
C GLY A 26 0.50 4.06 9.07
N PRO A 27 0.31 4.25 10.39
CA PRO A 27 1.28 3.83 11.40
C PRO A 27 1.43 2.31 11.49
N LEU A 28 0.31 1.58 11.37
CA LEU A 28 0.27 0.15 11.60
C LEU A 28 1.04 -0.63 10.52
N TYR A 29 0.95 -0.25 9.25
CA TYR A 29 1.47 -1.02 8.13
C TYR A 29 2.47 -0.27 7.25
N PHE A 30 2.16 0.98 6.90
CA PHE A 30 2.90 1.66 5.85
C PHE A 30 4.14 2.40 6.33
N GLU A 31 4.13 2.96 7.53
CA GLU A 31 5.26 3.71 8.07
C GLU A 31 6.55 2.88 8.20
N PRO A 32 6.53 1.64 8.76
CA PRO A 32 7.72 0.82 8.84
C PRO A 32 8.35 0.54 7.46
N TYR A 33 7.52 0.25 6.46
CA TYR A 33 8.00 -0.01 5.11
C TYR A 33 8.38 1.26 4.34
N ALA A 34 7.73 2.39 4.59
CA ALA A 34 8.13 3.67 4.01
C ALA A 34 9.58 4.04 4.41
N ILE A 35 9.92 3.84 5.68
CA ILE A 35 11.27 4.03 6.20
C ILE A 35 12.25 3.04 5.55
N GLU A 36 11.87 1.77 5.43
CA GLU A 36 12.73 0.74 4.87
C GLU A 36 12.98 0.94 3.37
N VAL A 37 11.95 1.31 2.62
CA VAL A 37 12.06 1.65 1.19
C VAL A 37 12.96 2.86 0.98
N ALA A 38 12.81 3.91 1.79
CA ALA A 38 13.65 5.11 1.69
C ALA A 38 15.14 4.82 1.90
N LYS A 39 15.51 3.85 2.76
CA LYS A 39 16.92 3.44 2.96
C LYS A 39 17.56 2.84 1.70
N ARG A 40 16.75 2.26 0.80
CA ARG A 40 17.20 1.62 -0.45
C ARG A 40 17.40 2.61 -1.58
N ILE A 41 17.06 3.88 -1.38
CA ILE A 41 17.20 4.92 -2.38
C ILE A 41 18.56 5.61 -2.22
N TYR A 42 19.34 5.52 -3.26
CA TYR A 42 20.64 6.21 -3.37
C TYR A 42 20.48 7.41 -4.29
N PRO A 43 20.48 8.65 -3.76
CA PRO A 43 20.10 9.85 -4.51
C PRO A 43 21.17 10.35 -5.49
N THR A 44 22.28 9.64 -5.65
CA THR A 44 23.33 10.00 -6.58
C THR A 44 22.87 9.87 -8.03
N ASN A 45 22.90 10.99 -8.77
CA ASN A 45 22.51 11.07 -10.19
C ASN A 45 21.02 10.85 -10.48
N VAL A 46 20.14 11.04 -9.50
CA VAL A 46 18.69 11.00 -9.71
C VAL A 46 18.18 12.42 -9.97
N SER A 47 17.51 12.64 -11.08
CA SER A 47 16.94 13.93 -11.47
C SER A 47 15.41 13.92 -11.52
N MET A 48 14.79 12.78 -11.78
CA MET A 48 13.35 12.63 -11.87
C MET A 48 12.89 11.31 -11.24
N VAL A 49 12.01 11.43 -10.26
CA VAL A 49 11.42 10.31 -9.52
C VAL A 49 9.92 10.32 -9.68
N LEU A 50 9.35 9.18 -9.96
CA LEU A 50 7.91 8.94 -10.00
C LEU A 50 7.53 7.99 -8.86
N GLU A 51 6.63 8.42 -8.00
CA GLU A 51 5.92 7.55 -7.08
C GLU A 51 4.54 7.23 -7.65
N ILE A 52 4.21 5.95 -7.76
CA ILE A 52 2.92 5.43 -8.18
C ILE A 52 2.19 4.91 -6.95
N ALA A 53 0.87 5.14 -6.86
CA ALA A 53 0.04 4.79 -5.71
C ALA A 53 0.55 5.43 -4.41
N ALA A 54 0.78 6.75 -4.46
CA ALA A 54 1.29 7.53 -3.33
C ALA A 54 0.31 7.57 -2.13
N GLY A 55 -0.97 7.31 -2.37
CA GLY A 55 -2.01 7.29 -1.35
C GLY A 55 -2.06 8.61 -0.58
N THR A 56 -2.01 8.54 0.74
CA THR A 56 -2.02 9.71 1.64
C THR A 56 -0.62 10.31 1.86
N GLY A 57 0.37 9.97 1.02
CA GLY A 57 1.69 10.58 1.00
C GLY A 57 2.67 10.09 2.07
N ARG A 58 2.45 8.91 2.62
CA ARG A 58 3.30 8.40 3.70
C ARG A 58 4.71 8.05 3.21
N VAL A 59 4.83 7.36 2.11
CA VAL A 59 6.11 7.07 1.47
C VAL A 59 6.68 8.33 0.82
N THR A 60 5.84 9.14 0.18
CA THR A 60 6.21 10.41 -0.47
C THR A 60 7.05 11.32 0.42
N ARG A 61 6.67 11.44 1.71
CA ARG A 61 7.43 12.24 2.69
C ARG A 61 8.87 11.76 2.79
N HIS A 62 9.08 10.47 3.00
CA HIS A 62 10.40 9.87 3.13
C HIS A 62 11.19 9.93 1.82
N LEU A 63 10.51 9.79 0.68
CA LEU A 63 11.13 9.99 -0.63
C LEU A 63 11.66 11.43 -0.76
N ARG A 64 10.87 12.45 -0.41
CA ARG A 64 11.29 13.84 -0.52
C ARG A 64 12.47 14.19 0.41
N GLU A 65 12.45 13.64 1.62
CA GLU A 65 13.58 13.79 2.55
C GLU A 65 14.86 13.14 2.02
N ARG A 66 14.73 12.01 1.35
CA ARG A 66 15.86 11.24 0.83
C ARG A 66 16.40 11.77 -0.50
N ILE A 67 15.54 12.37 -1.31
CA ILE A 67 15.84 12.88 -2.66
C ILE A 67 15.73 14.40 -2.64
N PRO A 68 16.80 15.11 -2.27
CA PRO A 68 16.75 16.58 -2.14
C PRO A 68 16.65 17.27 -3.51
N PRO A 69 16.15 18.50 -3.57
CA PRO A 69 16.26 19.33 -4.76
C PRO A 69 17.73 19.41 -5.26
N PRO A 70 17.97 19.53 -6.58
CA PRO A 70 16.99 19.89 -7.62
C PRO A 70 16.21 18.71 -8.23
N ALA A 71 16.34 17.48 -7.75
CA ALA A 71 15.61 16.35 -8.28
C ALA A 71 14.09 16.54 -8.10
N LYS A 72 13.33 16.32 -9.17
CA LYS A 72 11.87 16.37 -9.17
C LYS A 72 11.29 15.10 -8.60
N LEU A 73 10.31 15.24 -7.70
CA LEU A 73 9.48 14.15 -7.19
C LEU A 73 8.06 14.37 -7.67
N ILE A 74 7.58 13.45 -8.52
CA ILE A 74 6.20 13.36 -8.94
C ILE A 74 5.56 12.27 -8.09
N ALA A 75 4.53 12.62 -7.32
CA ALA A 75 3.74 11.66 -6.56
C ALA A 75 2.37 11.51 -7.20
N SER A 76 2.02 10.29 -7.55
CA SER A 76 0.80 9.99 -8.28
C SER A 76 -0.05 8.92 -7.63
N ASP A 77 -1.36 9.06 -7.79
CA ASP A 77 -2.34 8.05 -7.42
C ASP A 77 -3.52 8.12 -8.37
N ILE A 78 -4.27 7.03 -8.51
CA ILE A 78 -5.52 7.03 -9.27
C ILE A 78 -6.65 7.73 -8.50
N SER A 79 -6.55 7.76 -7.17
CA SER A 79 -7.51 8.39 -6.27
C SER A 79 -7.14 9.85 -5.99
N GLY A 80 -7.99 10.77 -6.48
CA GLY A 80 -7.86 12.20 -6.17
C GLY A 80 -8.06 12.51 -4.68
N ASP A 81 -8.91 11.75 -3.99
CA ASP A 81 -9.23 11.93 -2.58
C ASP A 81 -8.02 11.59 -1.70
N MET A 82 -7.32 10.49 -2.00
CA MET A 82 -6.05 10.17 -1.33
C MET A 82 -5.00 11.25 -1.52
N LEU A 83 -4.85 11.76 -2.76
CA LEU A 83 -3.93 12.85 -3.05
C LEU A 83 -4.32 14.17 -2.36
N ALA A 84 -5.61 14.44 -2.15
CA ALA A 84 -6.05 15.63 -1.42
C ALA A 84 -5.55 15.62 0.03
N VAL A 85 -5.65 14.47 0.70
CA VAL A 85 -5.11 14.29 2.06
C VAL A 85 -3.57 14.45 2.05
N ALA A 86 -2.89 13.82 1.08
CA ALA A 86 -1.44 13.92 0.94
C ALA A 86 -0.96 15.36 0.75
N LYS A 87 -1.58 16.10 -0.20
CA LYS A 87 -1.28 17.50 -0.49
C LYS A 87 -1.45 18.39 0.73
N LYS A 88 -2.51 18.20 1.49
CA LYS A 88 -2.77 18.97 2.73
C LYS A 88 -1.69 18.72 3.77
N LYS A 89 -1.33 17.45 3.99
CA LYS A 89 -0.31 17.04 4.97
C LYS A 89 1.09 17.52 4.61
N LEU A 90 1.46 17.43 3.34
CA LEU A 90 2.80 17.67 2.82
C LEU A 90 2.91 18.99 2.03
N SER A 91 2.02 19.94 2.28
CA SER A 91 1.94 21.23 1.58
C SER A 91 3.21 22.08 1.68
N HIS A 92 4.07 21.79 2.64
CA HIS A 92 5.36 22.47 2.85
C HIS A 92 6.51 21.84 2.05
N LEU A 93 6.27 20.72 1.36
CA LEU A 93 7.28 20.02 0.57
C LEU A 93 7.08 20.29 -0.93
N ASP A 94 8.18 20.36 -1.66
CA ASP A 94 8.20 20.52 -3.11
C ASP A 94 7.94 19.15 -3.79
N ILE A 95 6.67 18.89 -4.11
CA ILE A 95 6.18 17.66 -4.70
C ILE A 95 5.18 18.00 -5.80
N ASP A 96 5.35 17.41 -6.97
CA ASP A 96 4.39 17.48 -8.08
C ASP A 96 3.35 16.36 -7.93
N TRP A 97 2.10 16.73 -7.65
CA TRP A 97 1.02 15.77 -7.41
C TRP A 97 0.16 15.59 -8.66
N GLN A 98 0.03 14.35 -9.15
CA GLN A 98 -0.69 14.05 -10.37
C GLN A 98 -1.62 12.85 -10.21
N ILE A 99 -2.84 12.93 -10.79
CA ILE A 99 -3.74 11.78 -10.90
C ILE A 99 -3.30 10.98 -12.11
N ILE A 100 -2.81 9.74 -11.90
CA ILE A 100 -2.26 8.89 -12.96
C ILE A 100 -2.70 7.45 -12.73
N ASP A 101 -3.14 6.79 -13.80
CA ASP A 101 -3.31 5.34 -13.85
C ASP A 101 -1.95 4.68 -14.14
N ALA A 102 -1.53 3.75 -13.28
CA ALA A 102 -0.28 2.99 -13.45
C ALA A 102 -0.19 2.23 -14.80
N GLN A 103 -1.33 1.95 -15.42
CA GLN A 103 -1.41 1.29 -16.73
C GLN A 103 -1.18 2.23 -17.92
N HIS A 104 -1.10 3.55 -17.67
CA HIS A 104 -0.96 4.59 -18.70
C HIS A 104 -0.15 5.77 -18.14
N LEU A 105 1.17 5.65 -18.15
CA LEU A 105 2.05 6.68 -17.62
C LEU A 105 2.26 7.81 -18.65
N PRO A 106 1.89 9.08 -18.35
CA PRO A 106 1.96 10.20 -19.30
C PRO A 106 3.38 10.77 -19.45
N PHE A 107 4.38 9.91 -19.48
CA PHE A 107 5.78 10.28 -19.59
C PHE A 107 6.40 9.67 -20.84
N SER A 108 7.40 10.37 -21.40
CA SER A 108 8.17 9.88 -22.53
C SER A 108 8.98 8.64 -22.15
N ASP A 109 9.32 7.84 -23.15
CA ASP A 109 10.26 6.72 -22.96
C ASP A 109 11.60 7.24 -22.42
N ASN A 110 12.20 6.46 -21.51
CA ASN A 110 13.53 6.74 -20.96
C ASN A 110 13.66 8.14 -20.30
N SER A 111 12.63 8.58 -19.57
CA SER A 111 12.59 9.92 -18.96
C SER A 111 12.73 9.91 -17.44
N ILE A 112 12.46 8.78 -16.77
CA ILE A 112 12.45 8.66 -15.30
C ILE A 112 13.68 7.88 -14.82
N ASP A 113 14.32 8.35 -13.75
CA ASP A 113 15.48 7.68 -13.16
C ASP A 113 15.07 6.58 -12.14
N LEU A 114 14.01 6.85 -11.38
CA LEU A 114 13.51 5.98 -10.31
C LEU A 114 11.99 5.97 -10.31
N VAL A 115 11.40 4.79 -10.34
CA VAL A 115 9.97 4.58 -10.07
C VAL A 115 9.82 3.84 -8.75
N VAL A 116 8.95 4.34 -7.87
CA VAL A 116 8.61 3.73 -6.58
C VAL A 116 7.12 3.42 -6.55
N CYS A 117 6.73 2.24 -6.07
CA CYS A 117 5.34 1.91 -5.82
C CYS A 117 5.20 1.02 -4.58
N CYS A 118 4.72 1.59 -3.47
CA CYS A 118 4.54 0.84 -2.24
C CYS A 118 3.09 0.39 -2.09
N PHE A 119 2.89 -0.95 -2.08
CA PHE A 119 1.58 -1.60 -1.85
C PHE A 119 0.46 -1.19 -2.81
N GLY A 120 0.81 -0.81 -4.05
CA GLY A 120 -0.15 -0.40 -5.08
C GLY A 120 -0.40 -1.47 -6.14
N TYR A 121 0.64 -2.15 -6.62
CA TYR A 121 0.56 -3.01 -7.80
C TYR A 121 -0.37 -4.22 -7.68
N MET A 122 -0.61 -4.74 -6.46
CA MET A 122 -1.57 -5.82 -6.25
C MET A 122 -2.99 -5.43 -6.70
N PHE A 123 -3.34 -4.14 -6.64
CA PHE A 123 -4.67 -3.64 -7.00
C PHE A 123 -4.81 -3.26 -8.48
N VAL A 124 -3.72 -3.21 -9.24
CA VAL A 124 -3.75 -2.88 -10.67
C VAL A 124 -4.38 -4.04 -11.45
N PRO A 125 -5.43 -3.80 -12.26
CA PRO A 125 -6.09 -4.86 -13.02
C PRO A 125 -5.19 -5.54 -14.04
N ASP A 126 -4.53 -4.77 -14.91
CA ASP A 126 -3.59 -5.26 -15.92
C ASP A 126 -2.14 -5.04 -15.45
N LYS A 127 -1.68 -5.95 -14.58
CA LYS A 127 -0.32 -5.91 -14.04
C LYS A 127 0.77 -5.97 -15.12
N PRO A 128 0.69 -6.88 -16.11
CA PRO A 128 1.67 -6.91 -17.21
C PRO A 128 1.82 -5.56 -17.91
N LYS A 129 0.72 -4.90 -18.22
CA LYS A 129 0.73 -3.59 -18.86
C LYS A 129 1.38 -2.53 -17.97
N ALA A 130 1.04 -2.50 -16.68
CA ALA A 130 1.60 -1.53 -15.75
C ALA A 130 3.12 -1.73 -15.55
N PHE A 131 3.61 -2.97 -15.51
CA PHE A 131 5.04 -3.28 -15.47
C PHE A 131 5.75 -2.83 -16.76
N ALA A 132 5.14 -3.07 -17.93
CA ALA A 132 5.66 -2.61 -19.22
C ALA A 132 5.74 -1.07 -19.31
N GLU A 133 4.75 -0.36 -18.78
CA GLU A 133 4.76 1.11 -18.73
C GLU A 133 5.90 1.64 -17.84
N VAL A 134 6.13 1.03 -16.67
CA VAL A 134 7.30 1.40 -15.83
C VAL A 134 8.60 1.15 -16.58
N HIS A 135 8.75 -0.01 -17.21
CA HIS A 135 9.93 -0.30 -18.01
C HIS A 135 10.10 0.71 -19.15
N ARG A 136 9.03 1.08 -19.85
CA ARG A 136 9.07 2.07 -20.93
C ARG A 136 9.60 3.41 -20.48
N VAL A 137 9.07 3.95 -19.38
CA VAL A 137 9.41 5.30 -18.91
C VAL A 137 10.77 5.37 -18.21
N LEU A 138 11.26 4.28 -17.63
CA LEU A 138 12.56 4.24 -16.99
C LEU A 138 13.69 4.43 -18.01
N LYS A 139 14.70 5.22 -17.62
CA LYS A 139 15.96 5.34 -18.35
C LYS A 139 16.73 4.01 -18.31
N PRO A 140 17.63 3.74 -19.28
CA PRO A 140 18.57 2.63 -19.15
C PRO A 140 19.35 2.69 -17.82
N GLY A 141 19.33 1.58 -17.06
CA GLY A 141 19.87 1.49 -15.71
C GLY A 141 18.97 2.08 -14.61
N GLY A 142 17.82 2.64 -14.96
CA GLY A 142 16.83 3.15 -14.01
C GLY A 142 16.28 2.05 -13.11
N LEU A 143 15.87 2.42 -11.91
CA LEU A 143 15.39 1.50 -10.87
C LEU A 143 13.87 1.56 -10.73
N PHE A 144 13.23 0.39 -10.72
CA PHE A 144 11.89 0.19 -10.22
C PHE A 144 11.95 -0.47 -8.84
N LEU A 145 11.48 0.24 -7.81
CA LEU A 145 11.43 -0.22 -6.42
C LEU A 145 9.97 -0.32 -6.00
N PHE A 146 9.49 -1.51 -5.68
CA PHE A 146 8.10 -1.69 -5.26
C PHE A 146 7.97 -2.68 -4.12
N THR A 147 6.85 -2.59 -3.40
CA THR A 147 6.53 -3.50 -2.31
C THR A 147 5.17 -4.15 -2.49
N THR A 148 5.05 -5.38 -2.03
CA THR A 148 3.81 -6.14 -1.96
C THR A 148 3.69 -6.84 -0.62
N TRP A 149 2.46 -7.14 -0.16
CA TRP A 149 2.30 -7.89 1.08
C TRP A 149 2.71 -9.36 0.90
N ASP A 150 3.34 -9.90 1.91
CA ASP A 150 3.51 -11.35 2.09
C ASP A 150 2.14 -11.99 2.40
N LYS A 151 2.10 -13.30 2.54
CA LYS A 151 0.90 -14.07 2.90
C LYS A 151 0.24 -13.46 4.14
N LEU A 152 -1.10 -13.53 4.18
CA LEU A 152 -1.89 -12.98 5.27
C LEU A 152 -1.43 -13.50 6.65
N GLU A 153 -1.08 -14.79 6.73
CA GLU A 153 -0.63 -15.45 7.98
C GLU A 153 0.66 -14.86 8.54
N ASN A 154 1.45 -14.19 7.71
CA ASN A 154 2.68 -13.51 8.09
C ASN A 154 2.44 -12.05 8.54
N ASN A 155 1.20 -11.59 8.50
CA ASN A 155 0.76 -10.25 8.87
C ASN A 155 -0.20 -10.35 10.07
N ALA A 156 0.37 -10.57 11.25
CA ALA A 156 -0.35 -10.99 12.44
C ALA A 156 -1.58 -10.14 12.81
N PRO A 157 -1.57 -8.79 12.72
CA PRO A 157 -2.75 -8.00 13.04
C PRO A 157 -3.93 -8.29 12.08
N SER A 158 -3.69 -8.26 10.75
CA SER A 158 -4.72 -8.54 9.75
C SER A 158 -5.21 -9.99 9.82
N TYR A 159 -4.30 -10.93 10.02
CA TYR A 159 -4.66 -12.33 10.19
C TYR A 159 -5.59 -12.54 11.40
N THR A 160 -5.26 -11.91 12.54
CA THR A 160 -6.07 -12.00 13.75
C THR A 160 -7.47 -11.42 13.53
N ALA A 161 -7.56 -10.23 12.94
CA ALA A 161 -8.85 -9.59 12.68
C ALA A 161 -9.70 -10.43 11.70
N ARG A 162 -9.12 -10.89 10.61
CA ARG A 162 -9.81 -11.72 9.62
C ARG A 162 -10.26 -13.05 10.20
N TYR A 163 -9.40 -13.77 10.91
CA TYR A 163 -9.71 -15.05 11.53
C TYR A 163 -10.88 -14.96 12.53
N ILE A 164 -10.96 -13.85 13.28
CA ILE A 164 -12.06 -13.61 14.20
C ILE A 164 -13.35 -13.27 13.43
N ALA A 165 -13.28 -12.38 12.45
CA ALA A 165 -14.44 -11.98 11.67
C ALA A 165 -15.06 -13.14 10.88
N GLU A 166 -14.25 -14.01 10.28
CA GLU A 166 -14.72 -15.17 9.51
C GLU A 166 -15.58 -16.13 10.35
N LYS A 167 -15.38 -16.20 11.66
CA LYS A 167 -16.21 -17.03 12.55
C LYS A 167 -17.66 -16.54 12.68
N TYR A 168 -17.90 -15.26 12.36
CA TYR A 168 -19.24 -14.66 12.36
C TYR A 168 -19.91 -14.74 11.00
N LEU A 169 -19.12 -14.83 9.93
CA LEU A 169 -19.63 -14.68 8.59
C LEU A 169 -20.28 -15.95 8.02
N GLU A 170 -20.11 -17.10 8.68
CA GLU A 170 -20.66 -18.44 8.32
C GLU A 170 -20.27 -18.92 6.90
N GLU A 171 -19.84 -18.01 6.01
CA GLU A 171 -19.40 -18.26 4.64
C GLU A 171 -17.98 -17.69 4.44
N PRO A 172 -17.22 -18.27 3.51
CA PRO A 172 -15.91 -17.70 3.16
C PRO A 172 -16.02 -16.23 2.76
N VAL A 173 -15.06 -15.43 3.19
CA VAL A 173 -14.94 -14.05 2.73
C VAL A 173 -14.68 -14.04 1.23
N PRO A 174 -15.31 -13.14 0.45
CA PRO A 174 -15.08 -13.04 -0.98
C PRO A 174 -13.60 -12.95 -1.35
N GLU A 175 -13.19 -13.62 -2.44
CA GLU A 175 -11.78 -13.60 -2.92
C GLU A 175 -11.24 -12.19 -3.16
N SER A 176 -12.11 -11.20 -3.38
CA SER A 176 -11.71 -9.81 -3.52
C SER A 176 -10.95 -9.26 -2.31
N TYR A 177 -11.14 -9.85 -1.13
CA TYR A 177 -10.37 -9.52 0.08
C TYR A 177 -8.94 -10.08 0.07
N ASP A 178 -8.63 -10.99 -0.84
CA ASP A 178 -7.28 -11.55 -0.99
C ASP A 178 -6.42 -10.75 -1.97
N VAL A 179 -7.00 -9.77 -2.66
CA VAL A 179 -6.28 -8.94 -3.65
C VAL A 179 -5.04 -8.27 -3.04
N ALA A 180 -5.12 -7.79 -1.80
CA ALA A 180 -3.99 -7.17 -1.12
C ALA A 180 -2.78 -8.10 -0.99
N THR A 181 -3.00 -9.41 -0.85
CA THR A 181 -1.94 -10.42 -0.75
C THR A 181 -1.75 -11.24 -2.03
N SER A 182 -2.33 -10.82 -3.16
CA SER A 182 -2.27 -11.58 -4.43
C SER A 182 -0.88 -11.65 -5.06
N MET A 183 0.06 -10.80 -4.64
CA MET A 183 1.45 -10.76 -5.11
C MET A 183 2.41 -11.14 -3.99
N ASN A 184 2.16 -12.24 -3.27
CA ASN A 184 2.90 -12.63 -2.07
C ASN A 184 4.05 -13.64 -2.32
N ASP A 185 4.31 -13.98 -3.59
CA ASP A 185 5.24 -15.04 -3.97
C ASP A 185 6.09 -14.63 -5.17
N ASP A 186 7.36 -15.01 -5.13
CA ASP A 186 8.32 -14.81 -6.22
C ASP A 186 7.81 -15.42 -7.54
N ALA A 187 7.11 -16.55 -7.48
CA ALA A 187 6.55 -17.21 -8.66
C ALA A 187 5.48 -16.35 -9.38
N VAL A 188 4.82 -15.43 -8.66
CA VAL A 188 3.87 -14.48 -9.25
C VAL A 188 4.59 -13.23 -9.77
N ILE A 189 5.60 -12.75 -9.04
CA ILE A 189 6.27 -11.47 -9.31
C ILE A 189 7.31 -11.59 -10.43
N THR A 190 8.14 -12.64 -10.39
CA THR A 190 9.24 -12.86 -11.34
C THR A 190 8.79 -12.78 -12.81
N PRO A 191 7.73 -13.49 -13.24
CA PRO A 191 7.28 -13.40 -14.63
C PRO A 191 6.81 -11.99 -15.04
N LEU A 192 6.27 -11.20 -14.13
CA LEU A 192 5.86 -9.81 -14.42
C LEU A 192 7.07 -8.92 -14.72
N ILE A 193 8.15 -9.08 -13.95
CA ILE A 193 9.39 -8.34 -14.12
C ILE A 193 10.10 -8.77 -15.42
N GLU A 194 10.27 -10.08 -15.63
CA GLU A 194 10.97 -10.65 -16.79
C GLU A 194 10.24 -10.32 -18.10
N ASN A 195 8.92 -10.53 -18.16
CA ASN A 195 8.13 -10.26 -19.36
C ASN A 195 8.06 -8.77 -19.71
N ALA A 196 8.24 -7.88 -18.75
CA ALA A 196 8.34 -6.44 -19.00
C ALA A 196 9.72 -6.02 -19.54
N GLY A 197 10.74 -6.91 -19.52
CA GLY A 197 12.06 -6.68 -20.09
C GLY A 197 13.10 -6.12 -19.12
N PHE A 198 12.88 -6.18 -17.81
CA PHE A 198 13.89 -5.77 -16.83
C PHE A 198 15.11 -6.71 -16.87
N SER A 199 16.30 -6.12 -16.76
CA SER A 199 17.58 -6.83 -16.93
C SER A 199 18.06 -7.54 -15.66
N THR A 200 17.73 -7.00 -14.51
CA THR A 200 18.08 -7.56 -13.18
C THR A 200 16.93 -7.35 -12.21
N MET A 201 16.82 -8.26 -11.24
CA MET A 201 15.85 -8.13 -10.16
C MET A 201 16.40 -8.69 -8.84
N SER A 202 15.88 -8.20 -7.74
CA SER A 202 15.94 -8.84 -6.43
C SER A 202 14.57 -8.78 -5.76
N ILE A 203 14.22 -9.84 -5.07
CA ILE A 203 12.98 -9.94 -4.28
C ILE A 203 13.39 -10.36 -2.87
N GLU A 204 13.15 -9.51 -1.90
CA GLU A 204 13.52 -9.76 -0.52
C GLU A 204 12.29 -9.76 0.37
N LYS A 205 12.12 -10.81 1.16
CA LYS A 205 11.10 -10.88 2.20
C LYS A 205 11.61 -10.19 3.45
N ILE A 206 10.97 -9.07 3.82
CA ILE A 206 11.35 -8.24 4.95
C ILE A 206 10.28 -8.32 6.03
N ARG A 207 10.69 -8.76 7.22
CA ARG A 207 9.85 -8.79 8.41
C ARG A 207 10.14 -7.58 9.27
N LEU A 208 9.09 -6.82 9.60
CA LEU A 208 9.17 -5.64 10.45
C LEU A 208 8.17 -5.77 11.61
N LEU A 209 8.23 -4.81 12.51
CA LEU A 209 7.27 -4.69 13.59
C LEU A 209 6.28 -3.56 13.26
N SER A 210 5.02 -3.89 13.32
CA SER A 210 3.89 -2.98 13.33
C SER A 210 3.69 -2.46 14.74
N VAL A 211 3.49 -1.16 14.89
CA VAL A 211 3.27 -0.53 16.21
C VAL A 211 1.99 0.28 16.17
N SER A 212 1.07 -0.01 17.09
CA SER A 212 -0.09 0.82 17.37
C SER A 212 -0.01 1.36 18.80
N ARG A 213 -0.59 2.54 19.04
CA ARG A 213 -0.62 3.11 20.40
C ARG A 213 -1.32 2.19 21.38
N THR A 214 -2.41 1.55 20.95
CA THR A 214 -3.13 0.55 21.72
C THR A 214 -3.62 -0.59 20.84
N ALA A 215 -3.91 -1.76 21.45
CA ALA A 215 -4.58 -2.86 20.76
C ALA A 215 -5.99 -2.47 20.29
N LYS A 216 -6.65 -1.58 21.06
CA LYS A 216 -7.96 -1.02 20.67
C LYS A 216 -7.90 -0.24 19.37
N GLU A 217 -6.95 0.68 19.22
CA GLU A 217 -6.79 1.43 17.95
C GLU A 217 -6.49 0.53 16.76
N ALA A 218 -5.66 -0.48 16.98
CA ALA A 218 -5.40 -1.46 15.94
C ALA A 218 -6.67 -2.24 15.56
N ALA A 219 -7.45 -2.69 16.54
CA ALA A 219 -8.71 -3.41 16.31
C ALA A 219 -9.75 -2.55 15.58
N ASP A 220 -9.92 -1.29 16.00
CA ASP A 220 -10.84 -0.34 15.35
C ASP A 220 -10.46 -0.16 13.87
N GLY A 221 -9.19 0.14 13.59
CA GLY A 221 -8.71 0.31 12.22
C GLY A 221 -8.86 -0.94 11.36
N LEU A 222 -8.50 -2.10 11.89
CA LEU A 222 -8.53 -3.37 11.16
C LEU A 222 -9.97 -3.80 10.79
N VAL A 223 -10.91 -3.63 11.70
CA VAL A 223 -12.30 -4.03 11.46
C VAL A 223 -13.00 -3.03 10.57
N GLU A 224 -12.82 -1.72 10.80
CA GLU A 224 -13.46 -0.66 10.01
C GLU A 224 -12.86 -0.52 8.60
N GLY A 225 -11.56 -0.77 8.44
CA GLY A 225 -10.90 -0.65 7.14
C GLY A 225 -10.87 -1.94 6.31
N GLY A 226 -11.08 -3.09 6.93
CA GLY A 226 -10.99 -4.40 6.28
C GLY A 226 -12.35 -4.98 5.89
N LEU A 227 -12.99 -5.67 6.82
CA LEU A 227 -14.21 -6.43 6.59
C LEU A 227 -15.50 -5.67 6.95
N TYR A 228 -15.41 -4.36 7.15
CA TYR A 228 -16.53 -3.56 7.67
C TYR A 228 -17.81 -3.70 6.86
N GLU A 229 -17.74 -3.50 5.55
CA GLU A 229 -18.93 -3.56 4.69
C GLU A 229 -19.52 -4.95 4.66
N GLU A 230 -18.72 -6.00 4.66
CA GLU A 230 -19.15 -7.39 4.70
C GLU A 230 -19.88 -7.73 6.00
N ILE A 231 -19.31 -7.29 7.13
CA ILE A 231 -19.92 -7.48 8.44
C ILE A 231 -21.23 -6.69 8.55
N LYS A 232 -21.20 -5.42 8.13
CA LYS A 232 -22.35 -4.51 8.19
C LYS A 232 -23.54 -4.98 7.37
N GLN A 233 -23.30 -5.53 6.18
CA GLN A 233 -24.36 -6.06 5.32
C GLN A 233 -25.05 -7.28 5.94
N ARG A 234 -24.30 -8.12 6.67
CA ARG A 234 -24.84 -9.31 7.31
C ARG A 234 -25.50 -8.99 8.66
N ASN A 235 -24.77 -8.34 9.56
CA ASN A 235 -25.30 -7.91 10.85
C ASN A 235 -24.45 -6.78 11.47
N PRO A 236 -24.90 -5.52 11.42
CA PRO A 236 -24.18 -4.39 12.00
C PRO A 236 -23.87 -4.54 13.50
N ALA A 237 -24.69 -5.30 14.25
CA ALA A 237 -24.46 -5.50 15.68
C ALA A 237 -23.19 -6.32 15.99
N TRP A 238 -22.65 -7.03 15.02
CA TRP A 238 -21.42 -7.80 15.19
C TRP A 238 -20.15 -6.92 15.19
N ILE A 239 -20.21 -5.70 14.66
CA ILE A 239 -19.05 -4.83 14.50
C ILE A 239 -18.36 -4.60 15.84
N ASP A 240 -19.08 -4.14 16.86
CA ASP A 240 -18.51 -3.85 18.17
C ASP A 240 -18.04 -5.12 18.90
N GLU A 241 -18.75 -6.22 18.73
CA GLU A 241 -18.35 -7.51 19.30
C GLU A 241 -17.06 -8.03 18.67
N ILE A 242 -16.94 -7.96 17.34
CA ILE A 242 -15.74 -8.37 16.61
C ILE A 242 -14.56 -7.47 17.01
N LYS A 243 -14.74 -6.14 17.06
CA LYS A 243 -13.72 -5.21 17.53
C LYS A 243 -13.21 -5.58 18.93
N SER A 244 -14.11 -5.82 19.87
CA SER A 244 -13.74 -6.19 21.24
C SER A 244 -12.96 -7.51 21.29
N LYS A 245 -13.31 -8.49 20.48
CA LYS A 245 -12.58 -9.77 20.40
C LYS A 245 -11.21 -9.61 19.74
N VAL A 246 -11.13 -8.81 18.68
CA VAL A 246 -9.85 -8.49 18.02
C VAL A 246 -8.92 -7.75 18.97
N GLU A 247 -9.42 -6.70 19.66
CA GLU A 247 -8.67 -5.97 20.68
C GLU A 247 -8.10 -6.91 21.74
N LYS A 248 -8.94 -7.74 22.32
CA LYS A 248 -8.52 -8.70 23.35
C LYS A 248 -7.42 -9.63 22.86
N GLU A 249 -7.63 -10.24 21.69
CA GLU A 249 -6.67 -11.19 21.11
C GLU A 249 -5.33 -10.51 20.76
N LEU A 250 -5.38 -9.28 20.23
CA LEU A 250 -4.19 -8.49 19.94
C LEU A 250 -3.44 -8.12 21.23
N ALA A 251 -4.16 -7.66 22.26
CA ALA A 251 -3.58 -7.31 23.54
C ALA A 251 -2.90 -8.50 24.22
N GLU A 252 -3.54 -9.68 24.21
CA GLU A 252 -3.01 -10.90 24.80
C GLU A 252 -1.76 -11.41 24.09
N LYS A 253 -1.69 -11.29 22.73
CA LYS A 253 -0.58 -11.81 21.95
C LYS A 253 0.56 -10.82 21.76
N PHE A 254 0.26 -9.54 21.65
CA PHE A 254 1.20 -8.53 21.17
C PHE A 254 1.34 -7.31 22.09
N GLY A 255 0.72 -7.36 23.28
CA GLY A 255 0.68 -6.25 24.22
C GLY A 255 -0.39 -5.21 23.90
N ASP A 256 -0.76 -4.41 24.88
CA ASP A 256 -1.86 -3.44 24.71
C ASP A 256 -1.34 -2.03 24.37
N ALA A 257 -0.43 -1.48 25.17
CA ALA A 257 0.03 -0.10 25.02
C ALA A 257 1.55 0.04 25.21
N PRO A 258 2.36 0.01 24.15
CA PRO A 258 1.97 -0.16 22.74
C PRO A 258 1.66 -1.62 22.37
N MET A 259 0.79 -1.81 21.39
CA MET A 259 0.65 -3.08 20.70
C MET A 259 1.76 -3.19 19.64
N VAL A 260 2.55 -4.29 19.70
CA VAL A 260 3.69 -4.51 18.79
C VAL A 260 3.60 -5.89 18.17
N ALA A 261 3.32 -5.97 16.87
CA ALA A 261 3.07 -7.23 16.18
C ALA A 261 3.91 -7.40 14.91
N PRO A 262 4.29 -8.64 14.53
CA PRO A 262 5.05 -8.87 13.31
C PRO A 262 4.19 -8.67 12.06
N ILE A 263 4.81 -8.04 11.06
CA ILE A 263 4.30 -7.88 9.70
C ILE A 263 5.37 -8.26 8.68
N SER A 264 4.96 -8.69 7.50
CA SER A 264 5.86 -9.17 6.45
C SER A 264 5.43 -8.67 5.07
N ALA A 265 6.40 -8.20 4.29
CA ALA A 265 6.22 -7.80 2.90
C ALA A 265 7.41 -8.21 2.05
N LEU A 266 7.22 -8.22 0.74
CA LEU A 266 8.30 -8.36 -0.23
C LEU A 266 8.70 -6.96 -0.70
N ILE A 267 10.01 -6.70 -0.71
CA ILE A 267 10.60 -5.52 -1.35
C ILE A 267 11.30 -5.99 -2.61
N CYS A 268 10.88 -5.43 -3.72
CA CYS A 268 11.32 -5.83 -5.05
C CYS A 268 12.07 -4.68 -5.72
N GLU A 269 13.24 -4.96 -6.26
CA GLU A 269 14.03 -4.05 -7.07
C GLU A 269 14.19 -4.66 -8.47
N ALA A 270 13.94 -3.86 -9.51
CA ALA A 270 14.17 -4.27 -10.90
C ALA A 270 14.84 -3.14 -11.67
N ARG A 271 15.82 -3.45 -12.53
CA ARG A 271 16.54 -2.45 -13.33
C ARG A 271 16.29 -2.68 -14.82
N LYS A 272 16.08 -1.56 -15.51
CA LYS A 272 15.99 -1.53 -16.97
C LYS A 272 17.35 -1.75 -17.63
#